data_997f771da590f0455ad2d5d2f5fb8c42
#
_entry.id   997f771da590f0455ad2d5d2f5fb8c42
#
_cell.length_a   1.000
_cell.length_b   1.000
_cell.length_c   1.000
_cell.angle_alpha   90.00
_cell.angle_beta   90.00
_cell.angle_gamma   90.00
#
_symmetry.space_group_name_H-M   'P 1'
#
loop_
_entity.id
_entity.type
_entity.pdbx_description
1 polymer ?
#
loop_
_entity_poly.entity_id
_entity_poly.type
_entity_poly.pdbx_seq_one_letter_code
_entity_poly.pdbx_strand_id
1 'polypeptide(L)'
;MNGDRAGGGRPLALITGASSGIGYELARLFAEHGHDLVVNAEDERLEHAARRLRETGVEVRAVRADLRTAEGVDRLVAALTGLTVDVAALNAGVGQGGAFVDTDPRDDQSVIDLNVSSTVRLAKPLLRDMVARGVGRLMFTSSVAATMPGSFQSVYNASKSFVQSFAQALQKEVADTGVTVTSFMPGPTETDFFRRAGMTDTKVGTMDKDDPAQIARQAYDAVMKGRGKLVTGSAKTKAQGVADKVLPDRVKAAVHRRMAEPGSATEDGAAAGDGAATEDGGR
;
A
#
# COMPACT_ATOMS: atom_id res chain seq x y z
N MET A 1 -5.69 -26.45 -5.68
CA MET A 1 -4.93 -27.51 -6.35
C MET A 1 -3.49 -27.06 -6.38
N ASN A 2 -2.61 -27.68 -5.55
CA ASN A 2 -1.17 -27.42 -5.61
C ASN A 2 -0.66 -28.15 -6.86
N GLY A 3 -0.31 -27.36 -7.89
CA GLY A 3 0.40 -27.92 -9.04
C GLY A 3 1.79 -28.37 -8.59
N ASP A 4 2.07 -29.68 -8.75
CA ASP A 4 3.38 -30.26 -8.51
C ASP A 4 4.45 -29.51 -9.30
N ARG A 5 5.36 -28.83 -8.59
CA ARG A 5 6.59 -28.33 -9.20
C ARG A 5 7.54 -29.49 -9.45
N ALA A 6 8.06 -29.60 -10.65
CA ALA A 6 9.22 -30.42 -10.94
C ALA A 6 10.46 -29.82 -10.22
N GLY A 7 10.64 -30.19 -8.93
CA GLY A 7 11.71 -29.74 -8.06
C GLY A 7 11.15 -29.22 -6.74
N GLY A 8 11.08 -30.04 -5.72
CA GLY A 8 10.38 -29.87 -4.42
C GLY A 8 10.73 -28.67 -3.54
N GLY A 9 10.89 -27.44 -4.11
CA GLY A 9 11.12 -26.20 -3.39
C GLY A 9 9.82 -25.51 -2.97
N ARG A 10 9.89 -24.72 -1.88
CA ARG A 10 8.78 -23.88 -1.42
C ARG A 10 8.44 -22.83 -2.47
N PRO A 11 7.16 -22.36 -2.56
CA PRO A 11 6.80 -21.22 -3.38
C PRO A 11 7.51 -19.95 -2.89
N LEU A 12 7.84 -19.04 -3.81
CA LEU A 12 8.56 -17.82 -3.51
C LEU A 12 7.64 -16.60 -3.60
N ALA A 13 7.64 -15.78 -2.56
CA ALA A 13 6.96 -14.49 -2.56
C ALA A 13 7.96 -13.32 -2.51
N LEU A 14 7.75 -12.34 -3.38
CA LEU A 14 8.43 -11.04 -3.34
C LEU A 14 7.53 -10.02 -2.66
N ILE A 15 8.04 -9.30 -1.65
CA ILE A 15 7.30 -8.22 -0.98
C ILE A 15 8.17 -6.96 -0.93
N THR A 16 7.69 -5.86 -1.52
CA THR A 16 8.34 -4.55 -1.41
C THR A 16 7.75 -3.73 -0.26
N GLY A 17 8.57 -2.88 0.38
CA GLY A 17 8.16 -2.13 1.57
C GLY A 17 7.94 -3.00 2.80
N ALA A 18 8.75 -4.05 2.97
CA ALA A 18 8.56 -5.10 3.97
C ALA A 18 9.24 -4.84 5.32
N SER A 19 9.82 -3.66 5.55
CA SER A 19 10.47 -3.34 6.83
C SER A 19 9.49 -3.04 7.96
N SER A 20 8.23 -2.70 7.64
CA SER A 20 7.19 -2.35 8.63
C SER A 20 5.78 -2.39 8.04
N GLY A 21 4.77 -2.19 8.89
CA GLY A 21 3.37 -1.99 8.51
C GLY A 21 2.80 -3.12 7.66
N ILE A 22 1.97 -2.77 6.67
CA ILE A 22 1.26 -3.74 5.82
C ILE A 22 2.24 -4.68 5.09
N GLY A 23 3.37 -4.16 4.59
CA GLY A 23 4.35 -4.98 3.87
C GLY A 23 5.01 -6.04 4.76
N TYR A 24 5.36 -5.69 6.00
CA TYR A 24 5.87 -6.66 6.96
C TYR A 24 4.83 -7.73 7.32
N GLU A 25 3.59 -7.33 7.57
CA GLU A 25 2.51 -8.26 7.90
C GLU A 25 2.16 -9.19 6.73
N LEU A 26 2.22 -8.69 5.48
CA LEU A 26 2.11 -9.53 4.28
C LEU A 26 3.25 -10.55 4.20
N ALA A 27 4.49 -10.11 4.39
CA ALA A 27 5.66 -11.00 4.40
C ALA A 27 5.53 -12.08 5.47
N ARG A 28 5.07 -11.72 6.68
CA ARG A 28 4.81 -12.66 7.77
C ARG A 28 3.76 -13.71 7.38
N LEU A 29 2.64 -13.28 6.80
CA LEU A 29 1.59 -14.21 6.36
C LEU A 29 2.07 -15.16 5.26
N PHE A 30 2.82 -14.69 4.27
CA PHE A 30 3.40 -15.56 3.26
C PHE A 30 4.38 -16.57 3.86
N ALA A 31 5.23 -16.15 4.81
CA ALA A 31 6.13 -17.03 5.54
C ALA A 31 5.38 -18.11 6.34
N GLU A 32 4.38 -17.73 7.14
CA GLU A 32 3.53 -18.64 7.91
C GLU A 32 2.79 -19.66 7.04
N HIS A 33 2.54 -19.33 5.78
CA HIS A 33 1.94 -20.25 4.79
C HIS A 33 2.98 -20.96 3.91
N GLY A 34 4.24 -21.00 4.34
CA GLY A 34 5.28 -21.82 3.76
C GLY A 34 5.91 -21.27 2.47
N HIS A 35 5.84 -19.96 2.21
CA HIS A 35 6.57 -19.33 1.11
C HIS A 35 7.96 -18.90 1.59
N ASP A 36 8.98 -19.20 0.79
CA ASP A 36 10.26 -18.49 0.91
C ASP A 36 10.08 -17.05 0.43
N LEU A 37 10.93 -16.14 0.93
CA LEU A 37 10.71 -14.72 0.74
C LEU A 37 11.91 -14.02 0.09
N VAL A 38 11.62 -13.10 -0.84
CA VAL A 38 12.48 -11.96 -1.13
C VAL A 38 11.79 -10.72 -0.59
N VAL A 39 12.42 -10.02 0.35
CA VAL A 39 11.88 -8.81 0.98
C VAL A 39 12.74 -7.61 0.64
N ASN A 40 12.09 -6.48 0.32
CA ASN A 40 12.78 -5.24 -0.01
C ASN A 40 12.27 -4.09 0.85
N ALA A 41 13.17 -3.22 1.26
CA ALA A 41 12.93 -1.85 1.74
C ALA A 41 14.21 -1.01 1.60
N GLU A 42 14.10 0.30 1.78
CA GLU A 42 15.23 1.23 1.72
C GLU A 42 16.02 1.31 3.04
N ASP A 43 15.35 1.07 4.16
CA ASP A 43 15.87 1.34 5.51
C ASP A 43 16.48 0.11 6.19
N GLU A 44 17.25 0.35 7.24
CA GLU A 44 17.99 -0.67 8.01
C GLU A 44 17.08 -1.61 8.81
N ARG A 45 15.84 -1.23 9.08
CA ARG A 45 14.85 -2.06 9.77
C ARG A 45 14.53 -3.33 8.98
N LEU A 46 14.83 -3.34 7.67
CA LEU A 46 14.64 -4.51 6.82
C LEU A 46 15.39 -5.74 7.34
N GLU A 47 16.62 -5.59 7.83
CA GLU A 47 17.40 -6.72 8.35
C GLU A 47 16.80 -7.26 9.65
N HIS A 48 16.25 -6.38 10.49
CA HIS A 48 15.53 -6.82 11.69
C HIS A 48 14.24 -7.58 11.32
N ALA A 49 13.47 -7.04 10.38
CA ALA A 49 12.27 -7.68 9.86
C ALA A 49 12.59 -9.07 9.27
N ALA A 50 13.65 -9.16 8.45
CA ALA A 50 14.08 -10.42 7.83
C ALA A 50 14.50 -11.48 8.87
N ARG A 51 15.20 -11.09 9.96
CA ARG A 51 15.53 -12.04 11.05
C ARG A 51 14.27 -12.62 11.68
N ARG A 52 13.28 -11.79 12.02
CA ARG A 52 12.01 -12.26 12.59
C ARG A 52 11.23 -13.16 11.62
N LEU A 53 11.25 -12.85 10.33
CA LEU A 53 10.59 -13.68 9.31
C LEU A 53 11.26 -15.06 9.20
N ARG A 54 12.59 -15.15 9.33
CA ARG A 54 13.32 -16.45 9.34
C ARG A 54 12.94 -17.34 10.52
N GLU A 55 12.45 -16.78 11.62
CA GLU A 55 11.97 -17.56 12.79
C GLU A 55 10.76 -18.47 12.43
N THR A 56 10.05 -18.19 11.34
CA THR A 56 8.98 -19.07 10.83
C THR A 56 9.50 -20.33 10.12
N GLY A 57 10.83 -20.45 9.93
CA GLY A 57 11.47 -21.61 9.30
C GLY A 57 11.51 -21.56 7.77
N VAL A 58 11.26 -20.42 7.14
CA VAL A 58 11.40 -20.20 5.68
C VAL A 58 12.72 -19.49 5.36
N GLU A 59 13.18 -19.62 4.10
CA GLU A 59 14.31 -18.83 3.63
C GLU A 59 13.86 -17.38 3.35
N VAL A 60 14.67 -16.41 3.82
CA VAL A 60 14.39 -14.98 3.61
C VAL A 60 15.62 -14.28 3.08
N ARG A 61 15.52 -13.78 1.84
CA ARG A 61 16.52 -12.93 1.21
C ARG A 61 16.10 -11.47 1.36
N ALA A 62 16.85 -10.70 2.15
CA ALA A 62 16.67 -9.26 2.27
C ALA A 62 17.45 -8.53 1.18
N VAL A 63 16.79 -7.61 0.46
CA VAL A 63 17.39 -6.77 -0.56
C VAL A 63 17.17 -5.32 -0.19
N ARG A 64 18.15 -4.70 0.48
CA ARG A 64 18.09 -3.27 0.79
C ARG A 64 18.35 -2.46 -0.47
N ALA A 65 17.31 -1.77 -0.94
CA ALA A 65 17.37 -0.93 -2.13
C ALA A 65 16.27 0.14 -2.09
N ASP A 66 16.62 1.36 -2.46
CA ASP A 66 15.68 2.46 -2.63
C ASP A 66 15.03 2.40 -4.01
N LEU A 67 13.76 2.03 -4.05
CA LEU A 67 13.03 1.88 -5.29
C LEU A 67 12.65 3.22 -5.96
N ARG A 68 12.91 4.36 -5.35
CA ARG A 68 12.79 5.67 -5.99
C ARG A 68 13.84 5.86 -7.07
N THR A 69 14.95 5.13 -7.00
CA THR A 69 16.05 5.22 -7.96
C THR A 69 16.01 4.09 -8.99
N ALA A 70 16.54 4.37 -10.18
CA ALA A 70 16.71 3.36 -11.22
C ALA A 70 17.59 2.21 -10.74
N GLU A 71 18.70 2.56 -10.10
CA GLU A 71 19.70 1.62 -9.58
C GLU A 71 19.12 0.70 -8.49
N GLY A 72 18.25 1.25 -7.64
CA GLY A 72 17.58 0.46 -6.60
C GLY A 72 16.60 -0.56 -7.19
N VAL A 73 15.83 -0.16 -8.20
CA VAL A 73 14.97 -1.09 -8.95
C VAL A 73 15.79 -2.16 -9.65
N ASP A 74 16.86 -1.78 -10.36
CA ASP A 74 17.73 -2.71 -11.09
C ASP A 74 18.43 -3.69 -10.12
N ARG A 75 18.85 -3.23 -8.93
CA ARG A 75 19.38 -4.09 -7.86
C ARG A 75 18.36 -5.14 -7.42
N LEU A 76 17.10 -4.75 -7.21
CA LEU A 76 16.06 -5.72 -6.84
C LEU A 76 15.78 -6.70 -7.98
N VAL A 77 15.66 -6.24 -9.22
CA VAL A 77 15.47 -7.10 -10.40
C VAL A 77 16.63 -8.08 -10.55
N ALA A 78 17.88 -7.62 -10.41
CA ALA A 78 19.07 -8.47 -10.46
C ALA A 78 19.04 -9.54 -9.36
N ALA A 79 18.57 -9.20 -8.15
CA ALA A 79 18.42 -10.14 -7.05
C ALA A 79 17.37 -11.25 -7.31
N LEU A 80 16.45 -11.04 -8.25
CA LEU A 80 15.44 -12.02 -8.66
C LEU A 80 15.90 -12.90 -9.82
N THR A 81 17.05 -12.62 -10.44
CA THR A 81 17.56 -13.41 -11.57
C THR A 81 17.75 -14.88 -11.21
N GLY A 82 17.17 -15.76 -11.99
CA GLY A 82 17.20 -17.22 -11.76
C GLY A 82 16.21 -17.71 -10.70
N LEU A 83 15.42 -16.83 -10.09
CA LEU A 83 14.37 -17.22 -9.14
C LEU A 83 13.00 -17.24 -9.83
N THR A 84 12.19 -18.24 -9.48
CA THR A 84 10.79 -18.31 -9.91
C THR A 84 9.91 -17.63 -8.85
N VAL A 85 9.43 -16.43 -9.13
CA VAL A 85 8.52 -15.70 -8.23
C VAL A 85 7.08 -16.14 -8.48
N ASP A 86 6.43 -16.72 -7.47
CA ASP A 86 5.03 -17.18 -7.58
C ASP A 86 4.04 -16.09 -7.23
N VAL A 87 4.38 -15.28 -6.25
CA VAL A 87 3.59 -14.14 -5.79
C VAL A 87 4.50 -12.92 -5.68
N ALA A 88 4.07 -11.80 -6.26
CA ALA A 88 4.77 -10.52 -6.08
C ALA A 88 3.81 -9.49 -5.51
N ALA A 89 4.12 -8.96 -4.31
CA ALA A 89 3.41 -7.88 -3.67
C ALA A 89 4.17 -6.55 -3.85
N LEU A 90 3.76 -5.75 -4.82
CA LEU A 90 4.28 -4.40 -5.03
C LEU A 90 3.57 -3.45 -4.06
N ASN A 91 4.09 -3.42 -2.83
CA ASN A 91 3.46 -2.75 -1.70
C ASN A 91 4.19 -1.44 -1.31
N ALA A 92 5.47 -1.28 -1.64
CA ALA A 92 6.21 -0.07 -1.32
C ALA A 92 5.48 1.19 -1.79
N GLY A 93 5.41 2.20 -0.94
CA GLY A 93 4.76 3.46 -1.27
C GLY A 93 4.93 4.49 -0.17
N VAL A 94 4.89 5.75 -0.56
CA VAL A 94 4.94 6.91 0.34
C VAL A 94 3.82 7.88 0.01
N GLY A 95 3.47 8.72 0.98
CA GLY A 95 2.58 9.85 0.81
C GLY A 95 3.31 11.17 1.00
N GLN A 96 2.69 12.24 0.54
CA GLN A 96 3.08 13.62 0.81
C GLN A 96 1.82 14.40 1.15
N GLY A 97 1.82 15.06 2.30
CA GLY A 97 0.79 16.01 2.72
C GLY A 97 1.23 17.46 2.52
N GLY A 98 0.28 18.38 2.48
CA GLY A 98 0.51 19.82 2.33
C GLY A 98 -0.14 20.42 1.10
N ALA A 99 -0.28 21.75 1.08
CA ALA A 99 -0.78 22.44 -0.10
C ALA A 99 0.25 22.32 -1.23
N PHE A 100 -0.19 21.95 -2.43
CA PHE A 100 0.70 21.66 -3.56
C PHE A 100 1.64 22.82 -3.91
N VAL A 101 1.20 24.05 -3.68
CA VAL A 101 2.03 25.24 -3.93
C VAL A 101 3.15 25.42 -2.89
N ASP A 102 3.07 24.77 -1.75
CA ASP A 102 3.99 24.92 -0.62
C ASP A 102 4.89 23.67 -0.43
N THR A 103 4.60 22.54 -1.09
CA THR A 103 5.42 21.33 -1.03
C THR A 103 6.70 21.48 -1.85
N ASP A 104 7.78 20.78 -1.40
CA ASP A 104 9.03 20.72 -2.21
C ASP A 104 8.77 19.82 -3.43
N PRO A 105 9.08 20.30 -4.67
CA PRO A 105 8.93 19.48 -5.87
C PRO A 105 9.67 18.14 -5.81
N ARG A 106 10.76 18.04 -5.02
CA ARG A 106 11.50 16.77 -4.83
C ARG A 106 10.70 15.74 -4.05
N ASP A 107 9.88 16.18 -3.09
CA ASP A 107 9.01 15.28 -2.32
C ASP A 107 7.88 14.76 -3.22
N ASP A 108 7.26 15.61 -4.01
CA ASP A 108 6.26 15.22 -5.00
C ASP A 108 6.85 14.23 -6.03
N GLN A 109 8.05 14.50 -6.55
CA GLN A 109 8.75 13.60 -7.45
C GLN A 109 9.06 12.25 -6.79
N SER A 110 9.46 12.26 -5.51
CA SER A 110 9.71 11.04 -4.71
C SER A 110 8.46 10.15 -4.63
N VAL A 111 7.27 10.73 -4.50
CA VAL A 111 6.00 9.99 -4.55
C VAL A 111 5.78 9.35 -5.92
N ILE A 112 6.03 10.07 -7.00
CA ILE A 112 5.89 9.55 -8.38
C ILE A 112 6.89 8.42 -8.61
N ASP A 113 8.16 8.61 -8.24
CA ASP A 113 9.22 7.64 -8.48
C ASP A 113 8.95 6.33 -7.74
N LEU A 114 8.54 6.40 -6.46
CA LEU A 114 8.25 5.19 -5.70
C LEU A 114 6.91 4.56 -6.08
N ASN A 115 5.81 5.34 -6.09
CA ASN A 115 4.48 4.76 -6.24
C ASN A 115 4.16 4.37 -7.69
N VAL A 116 4.70 5.07 -8.67
CA VAL A 116 4.40 4.90 -10.10
C VAL A 116 5.56 4.26 -10.85
N SER A 117 6.71 4.95 -10.95
CA SER A 117 7.82 4.53 -11.80
C SER A 117 8.36 3.17 -11.37
N SER A 118 8.62 2.97 -10.06
CA SER A 118 9.12 1.70 -9.54
C SER A 118 8.11 0.56 -9.76
N THR A 119 6.81 0.85 -9.54
CA THR A 119 5.74 -0.13 -9.71
C THR A 119 5.67 -0.64 -11.15
N VAL A 120 5.73 0.25 -12.14
CA VAL A 120 5.73 -0.13 -13.57
C VAL A 120 6.98 -0.92 -13.94
N ARG A 121 8.16 -0.45 -13.48
CA ARG A 121 9.45 -1.10 -13.79
C ARG A 121 9.55 -2.50 -13.19
N LEU A 122 9.01 -2.74 -11.99
CA LEU A 122 8.99 -4.05 -11.36
C LEU A 122 7.89 -4.96 -11.94
N ALA A 123 6.71 -4.42 -12.19
CA ALA A 123 5.58 -5.21 -12.71
C ALA A 123 5.90 -5.85 -14.06
N LYS A 124 6.59 -5.13 -14.96
CA LYS A 124 6.85 -5.62 -16.31
C LYS A 124 7.64 -6.93 -16.37
N PRO A 125 8.84 -7.07 -15.81
CA PRO A 125 9.60 -8.32 -15.84
C PRO A 125 8.90 -9.44 -15.09
N LEU A 126 8.29 -9.16 -13.94
CA LEU A 126 7.54 -10.14 -13.14
C LEU A 126 6.36 -10.71 -13.93
N LEU A 127 5.55 -9.83 -14.53
CA LEU A 127 4.37 -10.25 -15.27
C LEU A 127 4.74 -11.01 -16.54
N ARG A 128 5.81 -10.60 -17.24
CA ARG A 128 6.32 -11.34 -18.42
C ARG A 128 6.74 -12.77 -18.07
N ASP A 129 7.46 -12.95 -16.96
CA ASP A 129 7.86 -14.29 -16.50
C ASP A 129 6.64 -15.12 -16.09
N MET A 130 5.71 -14.55 -15.30
CA MET A 130 4.49 -15.24 -14.89
C MET A 130 3.63 -15.67 -16.08
N VAL A 131 3.44 -14.80 -17.07
CA VAL A 131 2.68 -15.10 -18.30
C VAL A 131 3.38 -16.19 -19.11
N ALA A 132 4.70 -16.14 -19.26
CA ALA A 132 5.46 -17.17 -19.97
C ALA A 132 5.33 -18.56 -19.30
N ARG A 133 5.18 -18.60 -17.98
CA ARG A 133 4.97 -19.84 -17.21
C ARG A 133 3.49 -20.27 -17.14
N GLY A 134 2.55 -19.39 -17.51
CA GLY A 134 1.11 -19.64 -17.39
C GLY A 134 0.60 -19.65 -15.94
N VAL A 135 1.39 -19.15 -14.96
CA VAL A 135 1.03 -19.15 -13.54
C VAL A 135 1.77 -18.04 -12.80
N GLY A 136 1.07 -17.37 -11.89
CA GLY A 136 1.63 -16.34 -11.01
C GLY A 136 0.55 -15.45 -10.42
N ARG A 137 0.93 -14.70 -9.39
CA ARG A 137 0.05 -13.74 -8.71
C ARG A 137 0.78 -12.42 -8.54
N LEU A 138 0.23 -11.36 -9.12
CA LEU A 138 0.77 -10.00 -8.96
C LEU A 138 -0.21 -9.17 -8.13
N MET A 139 0.28 -8.55 -7.06
CA MET A 139 -0.53 -7.76 -6.15
C MET A 139 -0.02 -6.32 -6.07
N PHE A 140 -0.95 -5.37 -6.07
CA PHE A 140 -0.67 -3.94 -5.95
C PHE A 140 -1.36 -3.35 -4.73
N THR A 141 -0.62 -2.56 -3.95
CA THR A 141 -1.17 -1.75 -2.87
C THR A 141 -1.60 -0.38 -3.41
N SER A 142 -2.91 -0.27 -3.69
CA SER A 142 -3.55 0.99 -4.00
C SER A 142 -3.95 1.73 -2.70
N SER A 143 -5.07 2.42 -2.66
CA SER A 143 -5.65 3.08 -1.49
C SER A 143 -7.11 3.43 -1.77
N VAL A 144 -7.94 3.63 -0.74
CA VAL A 144 -9.24 4.30 -0.89
C VAL A 144 -9.07 5.71 -1.46
N ALA A 145 -7.92 6.36 -1.22
CA ALA A 145 -7.55 7.66 -1.82
C ALA A 145 -7.54 7.65 -3.36
N ALA A 146 -7.42 6.48 -3.99
CA ALA A 146 -7.50 6.33 -5.45
C ALA A 146 -8.88 6.64 -6.04
N THR A 147 -9.91 6.77 -5.22
CA THR A 147 -11.30 6.97 -5.67
C THR A 147 -11.77 8.41 -5.63
N MET A 148 -10.90 9.32 -5.18
CA MET A 148 -11.28 10.72 -4.98
C MET A 148 -10.14 11.69 -5.30
N PRO A 149 -10.45 12.93 -5.73
CA PRO A 149 -9.48 14.01 -5.80
C PRO A 149 -8.97 14.34 -4.38
N GLY A 150 -7.64 14.34 -4.18
CA GLY A 150 -7.01 14.50 -2.89
C GLY A 150 -6.44 15.88 -2.65
N SER A 151 -7.24 16.85 -2.19
CA SER A 151 -6.71 18.15 -1.73
C SER A 151 -5.71 17.93 -0.60
N PHE A 152 -4.60 18.66 -0.59
CA PHE A 152 -3.45 18.51 0.32
C PHE A 152 -2.73 17.15 0.26
N GLN A 153 -3.09 16.30 -0.72
CA GLN A 153 -2.43 15.03 -1.07
C GLN A 153 -2.47 14.78 -2.57
N SER A 154 -2.40 15.82 -3.39
CA SER A 154 -2.70 15.80 -4.82
C SER A 154 -1.92 14.73 -5.57
N VAL A 155 -0.58 14.70 -5.41
CA VAL A 155 0.31 13.76 -6.09
C VAL A 155 0.11 12.34 -5.55
N TYR A 156 -0.07 12.17 -4.24
CA TYR A 156 -0.33 10.87 -3.64
C TYR A 156 -1.63 10.23 -4.18
N ASN A 157 -2.76 10.96 -4.10
CA ASN A 157 -4.04 10.43 -4.60
C ASN A 157 -3.97 10.10 -6.10
N ALA A 158 -3.35 10.98 -6.89
CA ALA A 158 -3.13 10.72 -8.32
C ALA A 158 -2.27 9.47 -8.55
N SER A 159 -1.20 9.27 -7.77
CA SER A 159 -0.35 8.08 -7.86
C SER A 159 -1.12 6.79 -7.54
N LYS A 160 -1.99 6.81 -6.52
CA LYS A 160 -2.83 5.66 -6.16
C LYS A 160 -3.96 5.40 -7.16
N SER A 161 -4.50 6.44 -7.80
CA SER A 161 -5.43 6.32 -8.94
C SER A 161 -4.74 5.67 -10.15
N PHE A 162 -3.49 6.06 -10.43
CA PHE A 162 -2.68 5.41 -11.46
C PHE A 162 -2.52 3.91 -11.16
N VAL A 163 -2.07 3.55 -9.95
CA VAL A 163 -1.86 2.14 -9.56
C VAL A 163 -3.15 1.33 -9.67
N GLN A 164 -4.28 1.92 -9.26
CA GLN A 164 -5.59 1.27 -9.34
C GLN A 164 -6.02 1.01 -10.79
N SER A 165 -5.91 2.01 -11.66
CA SER A 165 -6.24 1.91 -13.09
C SER A 165 -5.31 0.92 -13.80
N PHE A 166 -4.00 1.01 -13.52
CA PHE A 166 -2.98 0.12 -14.08
C PHE A 166 -3.23 -1.35 -13.72
N ALA A 167 -3.49 -1.64 -12.43
CA ALA A 167 -3.80 -2.99 -12.00
C ALA A 167 -5.05 -3.56 -12.69
N GLN A 168 -6.10 -2.75 -12.85
CA GLN A 168 -7.35 -3.18 -13.52
C GLN A 168 -7.16 -3.42 -15.01
N ALA A 169 -6.30 -2.64 -15.68
CA ALA A 169 -5.95 -2.90 -17.08
C ALA A 169 -5.20 -4.23 -17.22
N LEU A 170 -4.15 -4.44 -16.40
CA LEU A 170 -3.40 -5.69 -16.41
C LEU A 170 -4.26 -6.92 -16.11
N GLN A 171 -5.26 -6.82 -15.22
CA GLN A 171 -6.22 -7.91 -14.97
C GLN A 171 -6.90 -8.37 -16.26
N LYS A 172 -7.25 -7.45 -17.14
CA LYS A 172 -7.90 -7.78 -18.42
C LYS A 172 -6.92 -8.31 -19.46
N GLU A 173 -5.72 -7.73 -19.50
CA GLU A 173 -4.67 -8.16 -20.43
C GLU A 173 -4.21 -9.60 -20.20
N VAL A 174 -4.21 -10.06 -18.92
CA VAL A 174 -3.73 -11.42 -18.58
C VAL A 174 -4.84 -12.42 -18.26
N ALA A 175 -6.11 -12.09 -18.52
CA ALA A 175 -7.27 -12.88 -18.11
C ALA A 175 -7.22 -14.35 -18.59
N ASP A 176 -6.63 -14.60 -19.77
CA ASP A 176 -6.57 -15.92 -20.40
C ASP A 176 -5.20 -16.62 -20.20
N THR A 177 -4.34 -16.10 -19.31
CA THR A 177 -2.95 -16.59 -19.15
C THR A 177 -2.73 -17.48 -17.94
N GLY A 178 -3.72 -17.69 -17.08
CA GLY A 178 -3.57 -18.36 -15.77
C GLY A 178 -2.90 -17.49 -14.70
N VAL A 179 -2.50 -16.25 -15.03
CA VAL A 179 -1.95 -15.29 -14.08
C VAL A 179 -3.09 -14.46 -13.45
N THR A 180 -2.99 -14.17 -12.17
CA THR A 180 -3.95 -13.28 -11.50
C THR A 180 -3.30 -11.98 -11.06
N VAL A 181 -4.04 -10.88 -11.24
CA VAL A 181 -3.63 -9.56 -10.76
C VAL A 181 -4.65 -9.07 -9.73
N THR A 182 -4.17 -8.68 -8.56
CA THR A 182 -5.02 -8.22 -7.44
C THR A 182 -4.62 -6.79 -7.07
N SER A 183 -5.58 -5.87 -6.95
CA SER A 183 -5.36 -4.60 -6.28
C SER A 183 -6.16 -4.56 -4.99
N PHE A 184 -5.51 -4.17 -3.88
CA PHE A 184 -6.22 -3.91 -2.65
C PHE A 184 -6.07 -2.43 -2.25
N MET A 185 -7.12 -1.92 -1.64
CA MET A 185 -7.32 -0.51 -1.32
C MET A 185 -7.50 -0.36 0.18
N PRO A 186 -6.41 -0.20 0.96
CA PRO A 186 -6.52 0.08 2.38
C PRO A 186 -7.07 1.49 2.62
N GLY A 187 -7.81 1.64 3.74
CA GLY A 187 -8.08 2.90 4.37
C GLY A 187 -6.89 3.39 5.22
N PRO A 188 -7.11 4.43 6.05
CA PRO A 188 -6.12 4.86 7.03
C PRO A 188 -5.70 3.68 7.91
N THR A 189 -4.41 3.36 7.92
CA THR A 189 -3.85 2.19 8.59
C THR A 189 -2.80 2.62 9.60
N GLU A 190 -2.75 1.98 10.78
CA GLU A 190 -1.79 2.30 11.85
C GLU A 190 -0.39 1.86 11.45
N THR A 191 0.33 2.80 10.85
CA THR A 191 1.70 2.63 10.33
C THR A 191 2.45 3.96 10.41
N ASP A 192 3.75 3.94 10.13
CA ASP A 192 4.58 5.16 10.01
C ASP A 192 4.17 6.09 8.83
N PHE A 193 3.16 5.73 8.03
CA PHE A 193 2.80 6.44 6.81
C PHE A 193 2.47 7.91 7.04
N PHE A 194 1.56 8.23 7.98
CA PHE A 194 1.13 9.61 8.24
C PHE A 194 2.25 10.48 8.79
N ARG A 195 3.11 9.90 9.65
CA ARG A 195 4.29 10.60 10.17
C ARG A 195 5.28 10.91 9.04
N ARG A 196 5.55 9.94 8.16
CA ARG A 196 6.45 10.12 7.00
C ARG A 196 5.89 11.08 5.96
N ALA A 197 4.57 11.16 5.83
CA ALA A 197 3.87 12.06 4.92
C ALA A 197 3.69 13.49 5.46
N GLY A 198 4.14 13.79 6.70
CA GLY A 198 3.95 15.09 7.34
C GLY A 198 2.49 15.42 7.67
N MET A 199 1.67 14.41 8.03
CA MET A 199 0.22 14.57 8.19
C MET A 199 -0.28 14.28 9.61
N THR A 200 0.59 14.34 10.61
CA THR A 200 0.22 14.02 12.00
C THR A 200 -0.69 15.06 12.64
N ASP A 201 -0.78 16.26 12.09
CA ASP A 201 -1.62 17.38 12.51
C ASP A 201 -2.95 17.47 11.74
N THR A 202 -3.25 16.51 10.88
CA THR A 202 -4.50 16.45 10.10
C THR A 202 -5.53 15.52 10.75
N LYS A 203 -6.82 15.75 10.49
CA LYS A 203 -7.90 14.86 10.97
C LYS A 203 -7.68 13.41 10.56
N VAL A 204 -7.28 13.16 9.31
CA VAL A 204 -6.98 11.79 8.85
C VAL A 204 -5.74 11.21 9.53
N GLY A 205 -4.78 12.04 9.92
CA GLY A 205 -3.58 11.65 10.65
C GLY A 205 -3.83 11.27 12.11
N THR A 206 -4.89 11.83 12.74
CA THR A 206 -5.22 11.63 14.17
C THR A 206 -6.39 10.67 14.40
N MET A 207 -7.20 10.38 13.36
CA MET A 207 -8.34 9.46 13.51
C MET A 207 -7.91 8.02 13.80
N ASP A 208 -8.86 7.22 14.31
CA ASP A 208 -8.69 5.78 14.47
C ASP A 208 -8.33 5.12 13.14
N LYS A 209 -7.32 4.28 13.15
CA LYS A 209 -6.77 3.61 11.98
C LYS A 209 -6.99 2.11 12.05
N ASP A 210 -7.08 1.49 10.88
CA ASP A 210 -7.18 0.04 10.77
C ASP A 210 -5.84 -0.64 11.12
N ASP A 211 -5.91 -1.82 11.73
CA ASP A 211 -4.75 -2.67 12.06
C ASP A 211 -4.06 -3.19 10.77
N PRO A 212 -2.74 -2.98 10.60
CA PRO A 212 -2.01 -3.48 9.44
C PRO A 212 -2.06 -5.01 9.30
N ALA A 213 -2.12 -5.76 10.39
CA ALA A 213 -2.24 -7.21 10.34
C ALA A 213 -3.61 -7.65 9.78
N GLN A 214 -4.69 -6.96 10.14
CA GLN A 214 -6.02 -7.20 9.58
C GLN A 214 -6.05 -6.89 8.07
N ILE A 215 -5.48 -5.75 7.67
CA ILE A 215 -5.37 -5.34 6.26
C ILE A 215 -4.60 -6.41 5.46
N ALA A 216 -3.43 -6.81 5.95
CA ALA A 216 -2.58 -7.80 5.29
C ALA A 216 -3.29 -9.16 5.15
N ARG A 217 -4.02 -9.62 6.16
CA ARG A 217 -4.81 -10.87 6.10
C ARG A 217 -5.87 -10.81 5.01
N GLN A 218 -6.63 -9.71 4.93
CA GLN A 218 -7.64 -9.53 3.89
C GLN A 218 -7.03 -9.48 2.50
N ALA A 219 -5.87 -8.83 2.34
CA ALA A 219 -5.14 -8.74 1.08
C ALA A 219 -4.54 -10.11 0.68
N TYR A 220 -3.95 -10.85 1.63
CA TYR A 220 -3.45 -12.21 1.43
C TYR A 220 -4.57 -13.14 0.93
N ASP A 221 -5.72 -13.15 1.62
CA ASP A 221 -6.86 -13.97 1.23
C ASP A 221 -7.37 -13.62 -0.17
N ALA A 222 -7.35 -12.33 -0.53
CA ALA A 222 -7.79 -11.87 -1.84
C ALA A 222 -6.84 -12.33 -2.94
N VAL A 223 -5.53 -12.19 -2.77
CA VAL A 223 -4.54 -12.60 -3.77
C VAL A 223 -4.52 -14.11 -3.94
N MET A 224 -4.63 -14.87 -2.85
CA MET A 224 -4.66 -16.33 -2.92
C MET A 224 -5.93 -16.87 -3.60
N LYS A 225 -7.06 -16.14 -3.50
CA LYS A 225 -8.33 -16.44 -4.19
C LYS A 225 -8.42 -15.82 -5.60
N GLY A 226 -7.38 -15.14 -6.09
CA GLY A 226 -7.38 -14.48 -7.41
C GLY A 226 -8.41 -13.36 -7.56
N ARG A 227 -8.78 -12.67 -6.47
CA ARG A 227 -9.72 -11.55 -6.53
C ARG A 227 -9.07 -10.33 -7.18
N GLY A 228 -9.72 -9.74 -8.19
CA GLY A 228 -9.14 -8.62 -8.92
C GLY A 228 -9.05 -7.32 -8.13
N LYS A 229 -10.08 -6.98 -7.33
CA LYS A 229 -10.14 -5.72 -6.56
C LYS A 229 -10.77 -5.93 -5.19
N LEU A 230 -10.20 -5.31 -4.15
CA LEU A 230 -10.71 -5.37 -2.79
C LEU A 230 -10.48 -4.05 -2.04
N VAL A 231 -11.49 -3.56 -1.34
CA VAL A 231 -11.31 -2.56 -0.26
C VAL A 231 -11.04 -3.33 1.02
N THR A 232 -9.92 -3.03 1.68
CA THR A 232 -9.50 -3.67 2.94
C THR A 232 -9.69 -2.72 4.10
N GLY A 233 -9.92 -3.28 5.29
CA GLY A 233 -10.08 -2.53 6.53
C GLY A 233 -11.33 -2.95 7.30
N SER A 234 -11.72 -2.11 8.26
CA SER A 234 -12.92 -2.27 9.08
C SER A 234 -14.20 -2.19 8.25
N ALA A 235 -15.33 -2.56 8.86
CA ALA A 235 -16.64 -2.39 8.24
C ALA A 235 -16.92 -0.93 7.85
N LYS A 236 -16.44 0.02 8.67
CA LYS A 236 -16.54 1.47 8.40
C LYS A 236 -15.78 1.85 7.13
N THR A 237 -14.52 1.42 6.99
CA THR A 237 -13.69 1.67 5.81
C THR A 237 -14.32 1.07 4.54
N LYS A 238 -14.87 -0.14 4.64
CA LYS A 238 -15.54 -0.81 3.52
C LYS A 238 -16.83 -0.09 3.10
N ALA A 239 -17.63 0.36 4.06
CA ALA A 239 -18.85 1.12 3.81
C ALA A 239 -18.54 2.46 3.13
N GLN A 240 -17.49 3.15 3.59
CA GLN A 240 -17.01 4.39 2.95
C GLN A 240 -16.58 4.13 1.51
N GLY A 241 -15.81 3.09 1.24
CA GLY A 241 -15.39 2.73 -0.13
C GLY A 241 -16.55 2.36 -1.07
N VAL A 242 -17.72 1.99 -0.54
CA VAL A 242 -18.95 1.81 -1.32
C VAL A 242 -19.65 3.15 -1.56
N ALA A 243 -19.76 4.00 -0.53
CA ALA A 243 -20.37 5.33 -0.65
C ALA A 243 -19.60 6.22 -1.65
N ASP A 244 -18.27 6.14 -1.68
CA ASP A 244 -17.41 6.89 -2.61
C ASP A 244 -17.68 6.57 -4.09
N LYS A 245 -18.33 5.45 -4.41
CA LYS A 245 -18.68 5.12 -5.80
C LYS A 245 -19.87 5.93 -6.35
N VAL A 246 -20.71 6.46 -5.48
CA VAL A 246 -21.96 7.14 -5.84
C VAL A 246 -21.87 8.66 -5.63
N LEU A 247 -20.91 9.13 -4.83
CA LEU A 247 -20.77 10.56 -4.56
C LEU A 247 -20.12 11.31 -5.74
N PRO A 248 -20.61 12.50 -6.11
CA PRO A 248 -19.94 13.35 -7.08
C PRO A 248 -18.53 13.74 -6.64
N ASP A 249 -17.60 13.87 -7.60
CA ASP A 249 -16.18 14.16 -7.29
C ASP A 249 -15.99 15.48 -6.51
N ARG A 250 -16.84 16.50 -6.76
CA ARG A 250 -16.81 17.76 -5.99
C ARG A 250 -17.07 17.54 -4.50
N VAL A 251 -18.00 16.64 -4.16
CA VAL A 251 -18.32 16.31 -2.76
C VAL A 251 -17.17 15.54 -2.13
N LYS A 252 -16.63 14.54 -2.83
CA LYS A 252 -15.44 13.77 -2.37
C LYS A 252 -14.25 14.67 -2.13
N ALA A 253 -13.96 15.60 -3.07
CA ALA A 253 -12.88 16.58 -2.94
C ALA A 253 -13.06 17.50 -1.72
N ALA A 254 -14.28 17.96 -1.45
CA ALA A 254 -14.59 18.81 -0.28
C ALA A 254 -14.41 18.05 1.04
N VAL A 255 -14.89 16.80 1.10
CA VAL A 255 -14.70 15.92 2.27
C VAL A 255 -13.22 15.64 2.49
N HIS A 256 -12.50 15.25 1.44
CA HIS A 256 -11.06 14.97 1.52
C HIS A 256 -10.27 16.21 1.99
N ARG A 257 -10.59 17.38 1.44
CA ARG A 257 -9.97 18.66 1.86
C ARG A 257 -10.07 18.82 3.37
N ARG A 258 -11.27 18.67 3.92
CA ARG A 258 -11.53 18.85 5.38
C ARG A 258 -10.78 17.85 6.26
N MET A 259 -10.49 16.65 5.71
CA MET A 259 -9.78 15.59 6.42
C MET A 259 -8.25 15.72 6.37
N ALA A 260 -7.72 16.26 5.27
CA ALA A 260 -6.29 16.30 4.98
C ALA A 260 -5.67 17.70 5.13
N GLU A 261 -6.46 18.74 5.44
CA GLU A 261 -5.97 20.11 5.64
C GLU A 261 -5.00 20.16 6.83
N PRO A 262 -3.79 20.72 6.65
CA PRO A 262 -2.82 20.90 7.73
C PRO A 262 -3.44 21.65 8.92
N GLY A 263 -3.17 21.20 10.15
CA GLY A 263 -3.71 21.78 11.37
C GLY A 263 -5.17 21.45 11.68
N SER A 264 -5.87 20.69 10.82
CA SER A 264 -7.31 20.38 11.00
C SER A 264 -7.61 19.51 12.23
N ALA A 265 -6.62 18.85 12.81
CA ALA A 265 -6.79 18.06 14.04
C ALA A 265 -7.17 18.88 15.26
N THR A 266 -6.80 20.17 15.30
CA THR A 266 -7.01 21.08 16.46
C THR A 266 -8.36 21.80 16.46
N GLU A 267 -9.04 21.88 15.31
CA GLU A 267 -10.31 22.61 15.20
C GLU A 267 -11.49 21.94 15.95
N ASP A 268 -11.50 20.63 16.11
CA ASP A 268 -12.56 19.92 16.84
C ASP A 268 -12.39 20.03 18.38
N GLY A 269 -11.18 20.35 18.87
CA GLY A 269 -10.91 20.61 20.28
C GLY A 269 -11.34 22.01 20.75
N ALA A 270 -11.31 22.99 19.85
CA ALA A 270 -11.72 24.36 20.15
C ALA A 270 -13.24 24.54 20.18
N ALA A 271 -13.97 23.79 19.34
CA ALA A 271 -15.44 23.84 19.29
C ALA A 271 -16.12 23.18 20.50
N ALA A 272 -15.42 22.33 21.24
CA ALA A 272 -15.95 21.66 22.44
C ALA A 272 -15.68 22.45 23.74
N GLY A 273 -14.83 23.49 23.69
CA GLY A 273 -14.42 24.28 24.88
C GLY A 273 -15.22 25.55 25.15
N ASP A 274 -16.01 26.04 24.20
CA ASP A 274 -16.66 27.36 24.30
C ASP A 274 -18.16 27.29 24.74
N GLY A 275 -18.61 26.13 25.19
CA GLY A 275 -20.00 25.90 25.62
C GLY A 275 -20.25 25.89 27.12
N ALA A 276 -19.26 26.16 27.98
CA ALA A 276 -19.41 26.04 29.42
C ALA A 276 -18.85 27.26 30.22
N ALA A 277 -19.34 28.46 29.92
CA ALA A 277 -19.15 29.58 30.84
C ALA A 277 -20.10 30.72 30.50
N THR A 278 -21.39 30.59 30.79
CA THR A 278 -22.28 31.70 31.16
C THR A 278 -23.53 31.14 31.84
N GLU A 279 -23.49 31.04 33.14
CA GLU A 279 -24.62 31.25 34.05
C GLU A 279 -24.13 31.03 35.48
N ASP A 280 -23.76 32.12 36.15
CA ASP A 280 -24.21 32.38 37.53
C ASP A 280 -23.79 33.79 37.96
N GLY A 281 -24.77 34.50 38.53
CA GLY A 281 -24.46 35.62 39.37
C GLY A 281 -25.35 36.84 39.26
N GLY A 282 -26.64 36.65 39.38
CA GLY A 282 -27.47 37.77 39.83
C GLY A 282 -27.59 37.80 41.35
N ARG A 283 -27.08 38.86 41.95
CA ARG A 283 -27.69 39.63 43.06
C ARG A 283 -26.71 40.67 43.57
#